data_2c28180a9661cb9874850ecc8f9d7fdc
#
_entry.id   2c28180a9661cb9874850ecc8f9d7fdc
#
_cell.length_a   1.000
_cell.length_b   1.000
_cell.length_c   1.000
_cell.angle_alpha   90.00
_cell.angle_beta   90.00
_cell.angle_gamma   90.00
#
_symmetry.space_group_name_H-M   'P 1'
#
loop_
_entity.id
_entity.type
_entity.pdbx_description
1 polymer ?
#
loop_
_entity_poly.entity_id
_entity_poly.type
_entity_poly.pdbx_seq_one_letter_code
_entity_poly.pdbx_strand_id
1 'polypeptide(L)'
;TLDDVRRLPFSDVADLRDGYPLPLLCVEPSEVVRVHASSGTTGKRKILAYTQKDVDTFALQMARCYELAGLTTEDRMQIAVGYGLWTAGAGFQLGSERFGALTIPVGPGNIDMQLQLLVDLQTTCIGCTSSMALLLAEEVERHNLRDKIALKKIIFGSEPHSLKMRQSFTEKLGLEASYDIAGMTEMYGPGTGLNCEVGEGIHYWADLFYIEIIDPHTLQPVPEGEVGEMVVTSLSKEAVPLIRYRTHDLSRLIPEPCPCGRAIPRHGHIRGRSDDMIIFRGVNIYPGQIADVLNLYPDVGGEYH
;
A
#
# COMPACT_ATOMS: atom_id res chain seq x y z
N THR A 1 11.00 20.46 -17.49
CA THR A 1 10.75 19.09 -18.02
C THR A 1 10.92 18.08 -16.91
N LEU A 2 10.40 16.86 -17.06
CA LEU A 2 10.62 15.77 -16.10
C LEU A 2 12.13 15.44 -15.93
N ASP A 3 12.92 15.64 -16.97
CA ASP A 3 14.38 15.47 -16.89
C ASP A 3 15.05 16.47 -15.95
N ASP A 4 14.46 17.65 -15.75
CA ASP A 4 14.99 18.64 -14.82
C ASP A 4 14.76 18.22 -13.35
N VAL A 5 13.75 17.41 -13.06
CA VAL A 5 13.51 16.85 -11.73
C VAL A 5 14.72 16.02 -11.27
N ARG A 6 15.37 15.29 -12.18
CA ARG A 6 16.57 14.48 -11.90
C ARG A 6 17.76 15.26 -11.40
N ARG A 7 17.79 16.60 -11.59
CA ARG A 7 18.84 17.49 -11.11
C ARG A 7 18.63 17.98 -9.68
N LEU A 8 17.41 17.79 -9.15
CA LEU A 8 17.09 18.15 -7.77
C LEU A 8 17.73 17.14 -6.81
N PRO A 9 18.09 17.57 -5.58
CA PRO A 9 18.60 16.65 -4.57
C PRO A 9 17.55 15.62 -4.19
N PHE A 10 18.01 14.49 -3.70
CA PHE A 10 17.15 13.51 -3.06
C PHE A 10 16.70 13.99 -1.69
N SER A 11 15.53 13.59 -1.26
CA SER A 11 15.13 13.58 0.13
C SER A 11 15.10 12.16 0.67
N ASP A 12 15.34 12.01 1.98
CA ASP A 12 15.46 10.72 2.64
C ASP A 12 14.72 10.74 3.99
N VAL A 13 14.68 9.58 4.63
CA VAL A 13 14.13 9.42 5.98
C VAL A 13 14.80 10.27 7.03
N ALA A 14 16.10 10.58 6.86
CA ALA A 14 16.84 11.48 7.74
C ALA A 14 16.24 12.88 7.75
N ASP A 15 15.92 13.44 6.58
CA ASP A 15 15.30 14.77 6.45
C ASP A 15 13.99 14.87 7.22
N LEU A 16 13.20 13.75 7.25
CA LEU A 16 11.95 13.65 7.99
C LEU A 16 12.15 13.48 9.51
N ARG A 17 13.35 13.18 9.99
CA ARG A 17 13.65 13.02 11.42
C ARG A 17 14.33 14.24 12.01
N ASP A 18 15.16 14.93 11.24
CA ASP A 18 15.99 16.04 11.71
C ASP A 18 15.19 17.28 12.13
N GLY A 19 14.08 17.55 11.47
CA GLY A 19 13.21 18.69 11.78
C GLY A 19 12.02 18.35 12.72
N TYR A 20 12.11 17.26 13.51
CA TYR A 20 11.02 16.83 14.39
C TYR A 20 10.49 17.97 15.29
N PRO A 21 9.15 18.12 15.50
CA PRO A 21 8.09 17.15 15.15
C PRO A 21 7.48 17.30 13.75
N LEU A 22 7.59 18.44 13.09
CA LEU A 22 7.00 18.71 11.78
C LEU A 22 8.07 19.14 10.77
N PRO A 23 8.93 18.21 10.34
CA PRO A 23 9.99 18.52 9.39
C PRO A 23 9.41 18.86 8.02
N LEU A 24 10.15 19.66 7.27
CA LEU A 24 9.82 20.02 5.89
C LEU A 24 8.39 20.59 5.71
N LEU A 25 7.84 21.22 6.75
CA LEU A 25 6.55 21.88 6.66
C LEU A 25 6.64 23.09 5.72
N CYS A 26 5.83 23.10 4.67
CA CYS A 26 5.80 24.11 3.62
C CYS A 26 4.57 25.03 3.65
N VAL A 27 3.76 24.92 4.69
CA VAL A 27 2.56 25.75 4.92
C VAL A 27 2.59 26.33 6.33
N GLU A 28 1.75 27.33 6.60
CA GLU A 28 1.60 27.83 7.95
C GLU A 28 1.00 26.76 8.87
N PRO A 29 1.45 26.63 10.13
CA PRO A 29 0.91 25.64 11.07
C PRO A 29 -0.61 25.65 11.22
N SER A 30 -1.26 26.80 11.05
CA SER A 30 -2.71 26.98 11.09
C SER A 30 -3.45 26.33 9.93
N GLU A 31 -2.77 26.01 8.83
CA GLU A 31 -3.32 25.30 7.67
C GLU A 31 -3.26 23.78 7.81
N VAL A 32 -2.53 23.29 8.82
CA VAL A 32 -2.43 21.86 9.11
C VAL A 32 -3.68 21.38 9.82
N VAL A 33 -4.48 20.53 9.19
CA VAL A 33 -5.73 19.99 9.73
C VAL A 33 -5.57 18.57 10.30
N ARG A 34 -4.47 17.87 9.95
CA ARG A 34 -4.22 16.49 10.36
C ARG A 34 -2.74 16.18 10.38
N VAL A 35 -2.37 15.23 11.24
CA VAL A 35 -1.05 14.59 11.20
C VAL A 35 -1.20 13.08 11.19
N HIS A 36 -0.29 12.40 10.50
CA HIS A 36 -0.09 10.97 10.57
C HIS A 36 1.38 10.66 10.85
N ALA A 37 1.65 9.44 11.31
CA ALA A 37 3.01 9.01 11.57
C ALA A 37 3.22 7.57 11.10
N SER A 38 4.41 7.30 10.56
CA SER A 38 4.82 5.92 10.28
C SER A 38 5.11 5.17 11.59
N SER A 39 4.99 3.85 11.55
CA SER A 39 5.20 2.97 12.71
C SER A 39 6.62 3.01 13.28
N GLY A 40 7.61 3.51 12.55
CA GLY A 40 9.03 3.69 12.90
C GLY A 40 9.54 2.78 14.01
N THR A 41 10.15 1.65 13.66
CA THR A 41 10.72 0.70 14.63
C THR A 41 12.04 1.17 15.23
N THR A 42 12.70 2.13 14.59
CA THR A 42 14.04 2.62 14.98
C THR A 42 14.04 4.14 15.10
N GLY A 43 13.94 4.67 16.33
CA GLY A 43 14.06 6.11 16.61
C GLY A 43 12.73 6.88 16.64
N LYS A 44 12.80 8.22 16.47
CA LYS A 44 11.62 9.09 16.45
C LYS A 44 10.73 8.78 15.26
N ARG A 45 9.40 8.75 15.49
CA ARG A 45 8.42 8.56 14.41
C ARG A 45 8.52 9.68 13.38
N LYS A 46 8.36 9.34 12.11
CA LYS A 46 8.18 10.35 11.06
C LYS A 46 6.74 10.87 11.14
N ILE A 47 6.59 12.15 11.46
CA ILE A 47 5.28 12.81 11.50
C ILE A 47 5.10 13.58 10.20
N LEU A 48 3.99 13.38 9.54
CA LEU A 48 3.62 14.04 8.29
C LEU A 48 2.36 14.85 8.49
N ALA A 49 2.44 16.12 8.10
CA ALA A 49 1.32 17.06 8.17
C ALA A 49 0.48 17.00 6.88
N TYR A 50 -0.79 17.35 7.00
CA TYR A 50 -1.75 17.41 5.90
C TYR A 50 -2.57 18.68 5.97
N THR A 51 -2.70 19.40 4.86
CA THR A 51 -3.74 20.43 4.67
C THR A 51 -5.08 19.76 4.37
N GLN A 52 -6.15 20.54 4.30
CA GLN A 52 -7.45 20.00 3.87
C GLN A 52 -7.36 19.43 2.44
N LYS A 53 -6.64 20.09 1.54
CA LYS A 53 -6.43 19.59 0.17
C LYS A 53 -5.63 18.28 0.14
N ASP A 54 -4.65 18.12 1.03
CA ASP A 54 -3.92 16.86 1.17
C ASP A 54 -4.88 15.73 1.61
N VAL A 55 -5.79 16.01 2.55
CA VAL A 55 -6.83 15.05 2.98
C VAL A 55 -7.77 14.70 1.83
N ASP A 56 -8.19 15.69 1.06
CA ASP A 56 -9.08 15.49 -0.10
C ASP A 56 -8.39 14.68 -1.21
N THR A 57 -7.09 14.91 -1.43
CA THR A 57 -6.27 14.14 -2.37
C THR A 57 -6.08 12.70 -1.88
N PHE A 58 -5.89 12.50 -0.58
CA PHE A 58 -5.82 11.16 0.01
C PHE A 58 -7.13 10.39 -0.19
N ALA A 59 -8.27 11.04 0.05
CA ALA A 59 -9.58 10.45 -0.24
C ALA A 59 -9.76 10.10 -1.72
N LEU A 60 -9.27 10.97 -2.62
CA LEU A 60 -9.34 10.76 -4.07
C LEU A 60 -8.52 9.55 -4.52
N GLN A 61 -7.25 9.42 -4.09
CA GLN A 61 -6.41 8.28 -4.50
C GLN A 61 -7.01 6.94 -4.04
N MET A 62 -7.58 6.90 -2.85
CA MET A 62 -8.26 5.70 -2.35
C MET A 62 -9.56 5.39 -3.10
N ALA A 63 -10.37 6.41 -3.42
CA ALA A 63 -11.57 6.23 -4.24
C ALA A 63 -11.24 5.66 -5.64
N ARG A 64 -10.13 6.12 -6.26
CA ARG A 64 -9.61 5.55 -7.51
C ARG A 64 -9.22 4.07 -7.38
N CYS A 65 -8.70 3.65 -6.22
CA CYS A 65 -8.42 2.24 -5.97
C CYS A 65 -9.72 1.41 -5.98
N TYR A 66 -10.79 1.92 -5.38
CA TYR A 66 -12.09 1.23 -5.39
C TYR A 66 -12.69 1.16 -6.79
N GLU A 67 -12.59 2.23 -7.56
CA GLU A 67 -12.99 2.25 -8.96
C GLU A 67 -12.19 1.22 -9.78
N LEU A 68 -10.85 1.17 -9.61
CA LEU A 68 -9.98 0.21 -10.27
C LEU A 68 -10.30 -1.23 -9.89
N ALA A 69 -10.67 -1.49 -8.62
CA ALA A 69 -11.13 -2.78 -8.13
C ALA A 69 -12.55 -3.15 -8.61
N GLY A 70 -13.19 -2.27 -9.39
CA GLY A 70 -14.54 -2.49 -9.91
C GLY A 70 -15.60 -2.55 -8.80
N LEU A 71 -15.45 -1.74 -7.73
CA LEU A 71 -16.50 -1.53 -6.76
C LEU A 71 -17.57 -0.59 -7.33
N THR A 72 -18.75 -0.62 -6.73
CA THR A 72 -19.87 0.26 -7.01
C THR A 72 -20.36 0.94 -5.72
N THR A 73 -21.25 1.91 -5.84
CA THR A 73 -21.87 2.56 -4.68
C THR A 73 -22.80 1.64 -3.87
N GLU A 74 -23.14 0.46 -4.41
CA GLU A 74 -23.90 -0.57 -3.70
C GLU A 74 -23.03 -1.47 -2.83
N ASP A 75 -21.69 -1.37 -2.99
CA ASP A 75 -20.76 -2.16 -2.19
C ASP A 75 -20.72 -1.69 -0.73
N ARG A 76 -20.39 -2.63 0.13
CA ARG A 76 -20.28 -2.45 1.59
C ARG A 76 -18.85 -2.75 2.00
N MET A 77 -18.14 -1.67 2.30
CA MET A 77 -16.69 -1.71 2.57
C MET A 77 -16.43 -1.81 4.07
N GLN A 78 -16.02 -2.98 4.53
CA GLN A 78 -15.58 -3.20 5.91
C GLN A 78 -14.08 -2.91 6.02
N ILE A 79 -13.69 -2.14 7.04
CA ILE A 79 -12.32 -1.72 7.26
C ILE A 79 -11.75 -2.43 8.47
N ALA A 80 -10.85 -3.37 8.25
CA ALA A 80 -10.23 -4.21 9.28
C ALA A 80 -8.73 -3.90 9.46
N VAL A 81 -8.37 -2.61 9.38
CA VAL A 81 -6.99 -2.12 9.60
C VAL A 81 -6.93 -1.03 10.65
N GLY A 82 -5.72 -0.77 11.18
CA GLY A 82 -5.48 0.18 12.26
C GLY A 82 -5.82 1.63 11.89
N TYR A 83 -6.37 2.33 12.85
CA TYR A 83 -6.63 3.76 12.86
C TYR A 83 -5.61 4.52 13.70
N GLY A 84 -5.85 5.79 13.93
CA GLY A 84 -5.01 6.67 14.75
C GLY A 84 -3.92 7.35 13.94
N LEU A 85 -2.68 7.30 14.42
CA LEU A 85 -1.55 7.94 13.71
C LEU A 85 -1.17 7.20 12.43
N TRP A 86 -1.46 5.91 12.31
CA TRP A 86 -1.29 5.18 11.08
C TRP A 86 -2.35 5.57 10.04
N THR A 87 -1.93 5.71 8.79
CA THR A 87 -2.78 6.22 7.71
C THR A 87 -3.84 5.24 7.22
N ALA A 88 -3.65 3.92 7.45
CA ALA A 88 -4.42 2.91 6.74
C ALA A 88 -5.93 3.00 6.96
N GLY A 89 -6.41 2.90 8.19
CA GLY A 89 -7.85 2.94 8.48
C GLY A 89 -8.51 4.23 7.99
N ALA A 90 -7.87 5.37 8.25
CA ALA A 90 -8.35 6.67 7.79
C ALA A 90 -8.44 6.75 6.25
N GLY A 91 -7.41 6.22 5.55
CA GLY A 91 -7.40 6.22 4.08
C GLY A 91 -8.51 5.37 3.49
N PHE A 92 -8.66 4.14 3.96
CA PHE A 92 -9.76 3.27 3.52
C PHE A 92 -11.13 3.90 3.77
N GLN A 93 -11.34 4.51 4.93
CA GLN A 93 -12.60 5.16 5.28
C GLN A 93 -12.88 6.37 4.37
N LEU A 94 -11.95 7.32 4.29
CA LEU A 94 -12.11 8.53 3.47
C LEU A 94 -12.37 8.19 2.00
N GLY A 95 -11.66 7.17 1.48
CA GLY A 95 -11.86 6.71 0.11
C GLY A 95 -13.23 6.10 -0.10
N SER A 96 -13.73 5.28 0.82
CA SER A 96 -15.04 4.64 0.74
C SER A 96 -16.18 5.65 0.81
N GLU A 97 -16.09 6.60 1.75
CA GLU A 97 -17.06 7.70 1.88
C GLU A 97 -17.08 8.60 0.63
N ARG A 98 -15.89 8.96 0.11
CA ARG A 98 -15.79 9.74 -1.13
C ARG A 98 -16.30 8.98 -2.35
N PHE A 99 -16.08 7.68 -2.43
CA PHE A 99 -16.54 6.82 -3.51
C PHE A 99 -18.06 6.63 -3.46
N GLY A 100 -18.66 6.72 -2.27
CA GLY A 100 -20.10 6.58 -2.04
C GLY A 100 -20.55 5.16 -1.70
N ALA A 101 -19.63 4.27 -1.34
CA ALA A 101 -19.96 2.95 -0.80
C ALA A 101 -20.33 3.01 0.69
N LEU A 102 -21.09 2.04 1.18
CA LEU A 102 -21.37 1.92 2.62
C LEU A 102 -20.06 1.60 3.36
N THR A 103 -19.65 2.49 4.26
CA THR A 103 -18.41 2.34 5.03
C THR A 103 -18.68 1.73 6.39
N ILE A 104 -17.97 0.64 6.75
CA ILE A 104 -18.08 -0.08 8.03
C ILE A 104 -16.70 0.00 8.73
N PRO A 105 -16.45 1.03 9.57
CA PRO A 105 -15.13 1.33 10.13
C PRO A 105 -14.85 0.54 11.43
N VAL A 106 -14.67 -0.78 11.32
CA VAL A 106 -14.50 -1.69 12.47
C VAL A 106 -13.15 -1.50 13.16
N GLY A 107 -12.09 -1.27 12.39
CA GLY A 107 -10.73 -1.23 12.91
C GLY A 107 -10.08 -2.63 13.01
N PRO A 108 -8.88 -2.74 13.60
CA PRO A 108 -8.13 -3.99 13.68
C PRO A 108 -8.61 -4.89 14.83
N GLY A 109 -8.32 -6.17 14.76
CA GLY A 109 -8.62 -7.14 15.83
C GLY A 109 -10.12 -7.44 15.96
N ASN A 110 -10.52 -7.89 17.13
CA ASN A 110 -11.89 -8.29 17.48
C ASN A 110 -12.55 -9.16 16.40
N ILE A 111 -12.00 -10.35 16.21
CA ILE A 111 -12.37 -11.23 15.11
C ILE A 111 -13.86 -11.61 15.14
N ASP A 112 -14.43 -11.80 16.34
CA ASP A 112 -15.85 -12.14 16.48
C ASP A 112 -16.75 -11.03 15.94
N MET A 113 -16.43 -9.76 16.22
CA MET A 113 -17.14 -8.61 15.67
C MET A 113 -16.95 -8.50 14.16
N GLN A 114 -15.73 -8.77 13.64
CA GLN A 114 -15.48 -8.80 12.20
C GLN A 114 -16.40 -9.81 11.52
N LEU A 115 -16.47 -11.04 12.03
CA LEU A 115 -17.31 -12.10 11.49
C LEU A 115 -18.80 -11.78 11.61
N GLN A 116 -19.22 -11.25 12.76
CA GLN A 116 -20.60 -10.84 12.97
C GLN A 116 -21.05 -9.80 11.93
N LEU A 117 -20.23 -8.76 11.70
CA LEU A 117 -20.56 -7.70 10.74
C LEU A 117 -20.49 -8.16 9.28
N LEU A 118 -19.63 -9.13 8.94
CA LEU A 118 -19.67 -9.79 7.63
C LEU A 118 -21.04 -10.41 7.35
N VAL A 119 -21.66 -11.02 8.38
CA VAL A 119 -22.99 -11.65 8.27
C VAL A 119 -24.09 -10.59 8.35
N ASP A 120 -24.10 -9.76 9.39
CA ASP A 120 -25.24 -8.86 9.68
C ASP A 120 -25.37 -7.75 8.64
N LEU A 121 -24.26 -7.19 8.19
CA LEU A 121 -24.23 -6.11 7.21
C LEU A 121 -24.00 -6.59 5.78
N GLN A 122 -23.83 -7.90 5.57
CA GLN A 122 -23.60 -8.48 4.25
C GLN A 122 -22.48 -7.75 3.50
N THR A 123 -21.32 -7.59 4.17
CA THR A 123 -20.13 -6.94 3.63
C THR A 123 -19.73 -7.56 2.29
N THR A 124 -19.49 -6.73 1.26
CA THR A 124 -19.09 -7.20 -0.08
C THR A 124 -17.60 -7.05 -0.36
N CYS A 125 -16.96 -6.08 0.30
CA CYS A 125 -15.53 -5.85 0.21
C CYS A 125 -14.92 -5.57 1.58
N ILE A 126 -13.71 -6.07 1.84
CA ILE A 126 -12.96 -5.79 3.07
C ILE A 126 -11.59 -5.21 2.76
N GLY A 127 -11.19 -4.16 3.51
CA GLY A 127 -9.84 -3.61 3.52
C GLY A 127 -9.07 -4.12 4.74
N CYS A 128 -7.98 -4.84 4.52
CA CYS A 128 -7.22 -5.46 5.61
C CYS A 128 -5.73 -5.63 5.30
N THR A 129 -4.95 -6.12 6.28
CA THR A 129 -3.60 -6.61 6.04
C THR A 129 -3.64 -8.03 5.47
N SER A 130 -2.52 -8.49 4.91
CA SER A 130 -2.41 -9.86 4.35
C SER A 130 -2.65 -10.92 5.42
N SER A 131 -2.08 -10.72 6.62
CA SER A 131 -2.26 -11.62 7.77
C SER A 131 -3.71 -11.64 8.27
N MET A 132 -4.39 -10.48 8.30
CA MET A 132 -5.80 -10.40 8.66
C MET A 132 -6.70 -11.11 7.64
N ALA A 133 -6.39 -11.01 6.34
CA ALA A 133 -7.12 -11.72 5.29
C ALA A 133 -7.06 -13.24 5.48
N LEU A 134 -5.87 -13.76 5.81
CA LEU A 134 -5.69 -15.19 6.10
C LEU A 134 -6.45 -15.61 7.36
N LEU A 135 -6.32 -14.85 8.45
CA LEU A 135 -7.03 -15.10 9.70
C LEU A 135 -8.55 -15.12 9.50
N LEU A 136 -9.10 -14.13 8.78
CA LEU A 136 -10.54 -14.11 8.47
C LEU A 136 -10.96 -15.31 7.64
N ALA A 137 -10.14 -15.77 6.71
CA ALA A 137 -10.43 -16.94 5.90
C ALA A 137 -10.51 -18.22 6.74
N GLU A 138 -9.57 -18.41 7.67
CA GLU A 138 -9.55 -19.53 8.61
C GLU A 138 -10.76 -19.50 9.55
N GLU A 139 -11.12 -18.34 10.08
CA GLU A 139 -12.23 -18.17 10.99
C GLU A 139 -13.60 -18.34 10.31
N VAL A 140 -13.76 -17.83 9.08
CA VAL A 140 -14.98 -18.06 8.27
C VAL A 140 -15.17 -19.55 7.99
N GLU A 141 -14.08 -20.28 7.67
CA GLU A 141 -14.10 -21.73 7.48
C GLU A 141 -14.45 -22.46 8.79
N ARG A 142 -13.77 -22.13 9.91
CA ARG A 142 -13.99 -22.74 11.22
C ARG A 142 -15.44 -22.60 11.72
N HIS A 143 -16.06 -21.45 11.47
CA HIS A 143 -17.43 -21.17 11.89
C HIS A 143 -18.51 -21.51 10.84
N ASN A 144 -18.12 -22.10 9.70
CA ASN A 144 -19.02 -22.44 8.60
C ASN A 144 -19.89 -21.25 8.14
N LEU A 145 -19.26 -20.09 7.95
CA LEU A 145 -19.95 -18.84 7.61
C LEU A 145 -19.96 -18.54 6.10
N ARG A 146 -19.27 -19.33 5.27
CA ARG A 146 -19.09 -19.02 3.86
C ARG A 146 -20.40 -18.74 3.12
N ASP A 147 -21.43 -19.56 3.37
CA ASP A 147 -22.75 -19.42 2.73
C ASP A 147 -23.65 -18.33 3.37
N LYS A 148 -23.17 -17.69 4.46
CA LYS A 148 -23.89 -16.66 5.19
C LYS A 148 -23.38 -15.25 4.92
N ILE A 149 -22.25 -15.10 4.23
CA ILE A 149 -21.60 -13.83 3.93
C ILE A 149 -21.70 -13.50 2.44
N ALA A 150 -21.71 -12.20 2.11
CA ALA A 150 -21.74 -11.70 0.75
C ALA A 150 -20.35 -11.23 0.25
N LEU A 151 -19.27 -11.60 0.96
CA LEU A 151 -17.92 -11.13 0.65
C LEU A 151 -17.46 -11.63 -0.72
N LYS A 152 -17.09 -10.69 -1.59
CA LYS A 152 -16.68 -10.94 -2.98
C LYS A 152 -15.25 -10.49 -3.24
N LYS A 153 -14.80 -9.42 -2.58
CA LYS A 153 -13.52 -8.79 -2.85
C LYS A 153 -12.75 -8.50 -1.57
N ILE A 154 -11.41 -8.54 -1.67
CA ILE A 154 -10.50 -8.05 -0.62
C ILE A 154 -9.51 -7.07 -1.26
N ILE A 155 -9.28 -5.93 -0.59
CA ILE A 155 -8.17 -5.04 -0.86
C ILE A 155 -7.21 -5.14 0.33
N PHE A 156 -6.01 -5.66 0.08
CA PHE A 156 -5.06 -5.98 1.13
C PHE A 156 -3.68 -5.43 0.84
N GLY A 157 -2.82 -5.29 1.85
CA GLY A 157 -1.45 -4.81 1.69
C GLY A 157 -0.76 -4.55 3.02
N SER A 158 0.25 -3.69 2.99
CA SER A 158 1.06 -3.25 4.14
C SER A 158 1.99 -4.30 4.75
N GLU A 159 1.91 -5.54 4.32
CA GLU A 159 2.75 -6.66 4.76
C GLU A 159 3.24 -7.46 3.55
N PRO A 160 4.45 -8.02 3.59
CA PRO A 160 4.87 -9.00 2.60
C PRO A 160 3.89 -10.18 2.56
N HIS A 161 3.62 -10.69 1.39
CA HIS A 161 2.75 -11.85 1.21
C HIS A 161 3.22 -12.71 0.04
N SER A 162 2.99 -14.01 0.13
CA SER A 162 3.26 -14.94 -0.94
C SER A 162 2.03 -15.13 -1.84
N LEU A 163 2.27 -15.56 -3.07
CA LEU A 163 1.18 -15.97 -3.96
C LEU A 163 0.32 -17.08 -3.34
N LYS A 164 0.95 -18.03 -2.62
CA LYS A 164 0.26 -19.11 -1.92
C LYS A 164 -0.68 -18.59 -0.83
N MET A 165 -0.24 -17.59 -0.03
CA MET A 165 -1.10 -16.95 0.96
C MET A 165 -2.31 -16.28 0.29
N ARG A 166 -2.07 -15.51 -0.78
CA ARG A 166 -3.13 -14.85 -1.56
C ARG A 166 -4.13 -15.86 -2.13
N GLN A 167 -3.66 -16.95 -2.71
CA GLN A 167 -4.52 -18.03 -3.21
C GLN A 167 -5.34 -18.65 -2.09
N SER A 168 -4.69 -18.98 -0.95
CA SER A 168 -5.35 -19.61 0.20
C SER A 168 -6.55 -18.80 0.70
N PHE A 169 -6.39 -17.52 1.03
CA PHE A 169 -7.53 -16.74 1.50
C PHE A 169 -8.56 -16.45 0.39
N THR A 170 -8.13 -16.34 -0.87
CA THR A 170 -9.05 -16.15 -2.01
C THR A 170 -9.97 -17.36 -2.18
N GLU A 171 -9.41 -18.58 -2.13
CA GLU A 171 -10.18 -19.83 -2.26
C GLU A 171 -11.07 -20.07 -1.06
N LYS A 172 -10.54 -20.00 0.17
CA LYS A 172 -11.29 -20.24 1.40
C LYS A 172 -12.49 -19.30 1.57
N LEU A 173 -12.32 -18.02 1.24
CA LEU A 173 -13.39 -17.03 1.25
C LEU A 173 -14.24 -17.05 -0.02
N GLY A 174 -13.86 -17.79 -1.06
CA GLY A 174 -14.54 -17.87 -2.35
C GLY A 174 -14.69 -16.50 -3.01
N LEU A 175 -13.61 -15.72 -3.00
CA LEU A 175 -13.62 -14.36 -3.54
C LEU A 175 -13.66 -14.36 -5.06
N GLU A 176 -14.33 -13.37 -5.62
CA GLU A 176 -14.28 -13.07 -7.05
C GLU A 176 -12.92 -12.46 -7.42
N ALA A 177 -12.34 -11.63 -6.53
CA ALA A 177 -11.04 -11.01 -6.72
C ALA A 177 -10.38 -10.58 -5.41
N SER A 178 -9.05 -10.49 -5.43
CA SER A 178 -8.24 -9.93 -4.36
C SER A 178 -7.24 -8.93 -4.94
N TYR A 179 -7.08 -7.77 -4.30
CA TYR A 179 -6.29 -6.66 -4.81
C TYR A 179 -5.21 -6.27 -3.82
N ASP A 180 -3.98 -6.19 -4.31
CA ASP A 180 -2.82 -5.70 -3.56
C ASP A 180 -2.71 -4.19 -3.72
N ILE A 181 -2.73 -3.47 -2.59
CA ILE A 181 -2.68 -2.01 -2.53
C ILE A 181 -1.30 -1.52 -2.12
N ALA A 182 -0.70 -0.69 -2.95
CA ALA A 182 0.52 0.02 -2.59
C ALA A 182 0.23 1.29 -1.81
N GLY A 183 1.19 1.69 -0.98
CA GLY A 183 1.13 2.95 -0.26
C GLY A 183 2.24 3.13 0.76
N MET A 184 2.47 4.37 1.12
CA MET A 184 3.38 4.76 2.19
C MET A 184 2.86 6.04 2.87
N THR A 185 3.12 6.17 4.16
CA THR A 185 2.67 7.33 4.94
C THR A 185 3.18 8.65 4.34
N GLU A 186 4.37 8.64 3.76
CA GLU A 186 5.01 9.79 3.11
C GLU A 186 4.23 10.29 1.89
N MET A 187 3.52 9.39 1.20
CA MET A 187 2.71 9.69 0.00
C MET A 187 1.20 9.58 0.29
N TYR A 188 0.76 10.26 1.34
CA TYR A 188 -0.59 10.29 1.92
C TYR A 188 -0.96 9.04 2.73
N GLY A 189 -0.51 7.84 2.39
CA GLY A 189 -0.88 6.58 3.02
C GLY A 189 -1.13 5.49 1.98
N PRO A 190 -2.06 4.55 2.22
CA PRO A 190 -2.44 3.57 1.23
C PRO A 190 -3.10 4.23 0.01
N GLY A 191 -3.10 3.51 -1.10
CA GLY A 191 -3.77 3.95 -2.32
C GLY A 191 -2.89 4.76 -3.26
N THR A 192 -1.56 4.77 -3.11
CA THR A 192 -0.66 5.30 -4.15
C THR A 192 -0.83 4.53 -5.46
N GLY A 193 -1.30 3.29 -5.36
CA GLY A 193 -1.64 2.42 -6.49
C GLY A 193 -2.33 1.14 -6.05
N LEU A 194 -2.87 0.41 -7.02
CA LEU A 194 -3.54 -0.87 -6.84
C LEU A 194 -3.24 -1.78 -8.03
N ASN A 195 -3.11 -3.10 -7.82
CA ASN A 195 -3.09 -4.00 -8.95
C ASN A 195 -4.49 -4.12 -9.60
N CYS A 196 -4.53 -4.54 -10.86
CA CYS A 196 -5.79 -4.90 -11.52
C CYS A 196 -5.98 -6.43 -11.54
N GLU A 197 -7.15 -6.88 -11.98
CA GLU A 197 -7.52 -8.30 -12.00
C GLU A 197 -6.70 -9.16 -12.97
N VAL A 198 -6.12 -8.57 -14.02
CA VAL A 198 -5.47 -9.32 -15.12
C VAL A 198 -4.02 -8.97 -15.35
N GLY A 199 -3.53 -7.86 -14.75
CA GLY A 199 -2.21 -7.34 -15.03
C GLY A 199 -1.17 -7.70 -13.97
N GLU A 200 0.08 -7.77 -14.39
CA GLU A 200 1.23 -7.77 -13.50
C GLU A 200 1.48 -6.35 -12.99
N GLY A 201 1.88 -6.23 -11.72
CA GLY A 201 2.29 -4.96 -11.09
C GLY A 201 1.12 -4.12 -10.57
N ILE A 202 1.48 -2.94 -10.13
CA ILE A 202 0.61 -1.97 -9.45
C ILE A 202 0.42 -0.75 -10.34
N HIS A 203 -0.81 -0.44 -10.71
CA HIS A 203 -1.14 0.83 -11.34
C HIS A 203 -1.01 1.96 -10.34
N TYR A 204 -0.34 3.05 -10.70
CA TYR A 204 -0.15 4.22 -9.85
C TYR A 204 -0.64 5.51 -10.50
N TRP A 205 -0.95 6.52 -9.70
CA TRP A 205 -1.56 7.77 -10.14
C TRP A 205 -0.49 8.76 -10.59
N ALA A 206 -0.11 8.75 -11.88
CA ALA A 206 0.95 9.58 -12.44
C ALA A 206 0.67 11.09 -12.42
N ASP A 207 -0.57 11.49 -12.17
CA ASP A 207 -0.96 12.88 -11.91
C ASP A 207 -0.69 13.33 -10.47
N LEU A 208 -0.50 12.36 -9.56
CA LEU A 208 -0.17 12.60 -8.15
C LEU A 208 1.29 12.30 -7.81
N PHE A 209 1.91 11.36 -8.53
CA PHE A 209 3.26 10.87 -8.24
C PHE A 209 4.10 10.73 -9.50
N TYR A 210 5.32 11.25 -9.44
CA TYR A 210 6.37 10.93 -10.41
C TYR A 210 7.31 9.90 -9.79
N ILE A 211 7.47 8.75 -10.45
CA ILE A 211 8.29 7.63 -9.99
C ILE A 211 9.54 7.50 -10.87
N GLU A 212 10.71 7.45 -10.24
CA GLU A 212 11.98 7.13 -10.84
C GLU A 212 12.47 5.80 -10.26
N ILE A 213 13.25 5.04 -11.04
CA ILE A 213 13.98 3.87 -10.55
C ILE A 213 15.47 4.14 -10.72
N ILE A 214 16.23 4.01 -9.62
CA ILE A 214 17.65 4.30 -9.58
C ILE A 214 18.46 3.10 -9.07
N ASP A 215 19.71 3.05 -9.44
CA ASP A 215 20.68 2.17 -8.78
C ASP A 215 20.96 2.73 -7.37
N PRO A 216 20.77 1.95 -6.29
CA PRO A 216 20.90 2.44 -4.92
C PRO A 216 22.35 2.85 -4.53
N HIS A 217 23.35 2.40 -5.28
CA HIS A 217 24.77 2.68 -5.00
C HIS A 217 25.29 3.88 -5.81
N THR A 218 24.98 3.90 -7.11
CA THR A 218 25.45 4.99 -8.00
C THR A 218 24.51 6.19 -8.01
N LEU A 219 23.26 6.01 -7.54
CA LEU A 219 22.17 6.99 -7.55
C LEU A 219 21.81 7.47 -8.97
N GLN A 220 22.20 6.71 -9.99
CA GLN A 220 21.85 6.99 -11.38
C GLN A 220 20.59 6.22 -11.79
N PRO A 221 19.80 6.76 -12.72
CA PRO A 221 18.68 6.03 -13.27
C PRO A 221 19.11 4.68 -13.87
N VAL A 222 18.33 3.63 -13.63
CA VAL A 222 18.52 2.34 -14.29
C VAL A 222 17.83 2.34 -15.67
N PRO A 223 18.21 1.44 -16.59
CA PRO A 223 17.48 1.21 -17.83
C PRO A 223 16.01 0.90 -17.57
N GLU A 224 15.13 1.26 -18.51
CA GLU A 224 13.69 1.04 -18.40
C GLU A 224 13.38 -0.46 -18.25
N GLY A 225 12.53 -0.80 -17.30
CA GLY A 225 12.16 -2.18 -16.98
C GLY A 225 13.14 -2.92 -16.06
N GLU A 226 14.31 -2.37 -15.77
CA GLU A 226 15.24 -2.94 -14.80
C GLU A 226 14.84 -2.61 -13.35
N VAL A 227 15.27 -3.47 -12.44
CA VAL A 227 15.01 -3.33 -11.00
C VAL A 227 16.02 -2.37 -10.37
N GLY A 228 15.52 -1.46 -9.56
CA GLY A 228 16.33 -0.55 -8.75
C GLY A 228 15.51 -0.01 -7.58
N GLU A 229 16.07 0.95 -6.87
CA GLU A 229 15.38 1.64 -5.79
C GLU A 229 14.36 2.63 -6.33
N MET A 230 13.14 2.55 -5.80
CA MET A 230 12.05 3.46 -6.15
C MET A 230 12.24 4.81 -5.47
N VAL A 231 12.22 5.87 -6.26
CA VAL A 231 12.23 7.26 -5.81
C VAL A 231 10.92 7.90 -6.23
N VAL A 232 10.24 8.56 -5.30
CA VAL A 232 8.92 9.14 -5.54
C VAL A 232 8.95 10.64 -5.29
N THR A 233 8.41 11.40 -6.24
CA THR A 233 8.12 12.83 -6.09
C THR A 233 6.62 13.04 -6.01
N SER A 234 6.13 13.67 -4.94
CA SER A 234 4.72 14.08 -4.84
C SER A 234 4.48 15.32 -5.69
N LEU A 235 3.45 15.30 -6.53
CA LEU A 235 3.12 16.39 -7.45
C LEU A 235 2.05 17.34 -6.90
N SER A 236 1.32 16.94 -5.87
CA SER A 236 0.17 17.69 -5.37
C SER A 236 0.12 17.89 -3.86
N LYS A 237 1.06 17.34 -3.10
CA LYS A 237 1.09 17.43 -1.64
C LYS A 237 1.57 18.82 -1.21
N GLU A 238 0.79 19.48 -0.33
CA GLU A 238 1.05 20.87 0.08
C GLU A 238 1.83 20.97 1.39
N ALA A 239 1.36 20.26 2.42
CA ALA A 239 1.94 20.43 3.76
C ALA A 239 3.39 19.96 3.84
N VAL A 240 3.69 18.81 3.28
CA VAL A 240 5.04 18.22 3.25
C VAL A 240 5.28 17.65 1.85
N PRO A 241 5.56 18.49 0.84
CA PRO A 241 5.87 18.01 -0.49
C PRO A 241 7.24 17.33 -0.48
N LEU A 242 7.26 16.03 -0.83
CA LEU A 242 8.51 15.29 -0.94
C LEU A 242 8.95 15.25 -2.39
N ILE A 243 10.17 15.74 -2.63
CA ILE A 243 10.78 15.75 -3.95
C ILE A 243 11.90 14.73 -3.96
N ARG A 244 11.86 13.80 -4.93
CA ARG A 244 12.83 12.73 -5.10
C ARG A 244 13.10 11.95 -3.80
N TYR A 245 12.00 11.57 -3.11
CA TYR A 245 12.09 10.83 -1.86
C TYR A 245 12.54 9.39 -2.12
N ARG A 246 13.66 9.03 -1.54
CA ARG A 246 14.20 7.68 -1.56
C ARG A 246 13.38 6.78 -0.65
N THR A 247 12.63 5.85 -1.25
CA THR A 247 11.77 4.93 -0.48
C THR A 247 12.57 3.78 0.13
N HIS A 248 13.72 3.48 -0.45
CA HIS A 248 14.51 2.27 -0.27
C HIS A 248 13.82 0.97 -0.71
N ASP A 249 12.62 1.04 -1.24
CA ASP A 249 11.92 -0.11 -1.80
C ASP A 249 12.46 -0.44 -3.19
N LEU A 250 12.68 -1.72 -3.46
CA LEU A 250 13.17 -2.20 -4.76
C LEU A 250 11.99 -2.59 -5.66
N SER A 251 11.91 -1.96 -6.82
CA SER A 251 10.89 -2.22 -7.82
C SER A 251 11.40 -1.92 -9.24
N ARG A 252 10.53 -1.97 -10.23
CA ARG A 252 10.79 -1.56 -11.61
C ARG A 252 9.58 -0.85 -12.20
N LEU A 253 9.76 0.02 -13.18
CA LEU A 253 8.66 0.46 -14.02
C LEU A 253 8.34 -0.63 -15.05
N ILE A 254 7.06 -0.79 -15.38
CA ILE A 254 6.57 -1.74 -16.37
C ILE A 254 6.13 -0.94 -17.59
N PRO A 255 6.94 -0.88 -18.66
CA PRO A 255 6.64 -0.05 -19.83
C PRO A 255 5.55 -0.65 -20.73
N GLU A 256 5.35 -1.96 -20.68
CA GLU A 256 4.39 -2.64 -21.55
C GLU A 256 2.94 -2.22 -21.19
N PRO A 257 2.06 -2.09 -22.18
CA PRO A 257 0.64 -1.84 -21.93
C PRO A 257 0.02 -2.93 -21.05
N CYS A 258 -0.87 -2.54 -20.13
CA CYS A 258 -1.57 -3.52 -19.31
C CYS A 258 -2.68 -4.23 -20.12
N PRO A 259 -2.82 -5.56 -19.99
CA PRO A 259 -3.93 -6.29 -20.61
C PRO A 259 -5.32 -5.83 -20.16
N CYS A 260 -5.43 -5.12 -19.01
CA CYS A 260 -6.70 -4.53 -18.57
C CYS A 260 -7.20 -3.38 -19.46
N GLY A 261 -6.40 -2.92 -20.43
CA GLY A 261 -6.73 -1.85 -21.37
C GLY A 261 -6.66 -0.43 -20.81
N ARG A 262 -6.35 -0.25 -19.52
CA ARG A 262 -6.20 1.08 -18.91
C ARG A 262 -4.82 1.66 -19.23
N ALA A 263 -4.78 2.95 -19.58
CA ALA A 263 -3.53 3.68 -19.86
C ALA A 263 -2.84 4.22 -18.59
N ILE A 264 -3.11 3.63 -17.42
CA ILE A 264 -2.51 4.01 -16.14
C ILE A 264 -1.16 3.28 -16.03
N PRO A 265 -0.03 4.01 -15.79
CA PRO A 265 1.28 3.39 -15.70
C PRO A 265 1.37 2.44 -14.51
N ARG A 266 2.37 1.54 -14.57
CA ARG A 266 2.57 0.50 -13.56
C ARG A 266 4.02 0.43 -13.09
N HIS A 267 4.17 0.10 -11.82
CA HIS A 267 5.43 -0.42 -11.28
C HIS A 267 5.27 -1.89 -10.85
N GLY A 268 6.35 -2.61 -10.74
CA GLY A 268 6.36 -3.98 -10.23
C GLY A 268 6.01 -4.05 -8.74
N HIS A 269 5.73 -5.25 -8.24
CA HIS A 269 5.64 -5.48 -6.80
C HIS A 269 6.98 -5.14 -6.12
N ILE A 270 6.90 -4.73 -4.86
CA ILE A 270 8.09 -4.49 -4.05
C ILE A 270 8.79 -5.82 -3.80
N ARG A 271 10.09 -5.89 -4.15
CA ARG A 271 10.92 -7.10 -4.03
C ARG A 271 11.73 -7.16 -2.76
N GLY A 272 11.71 -6.11 -1.98
CA GLY A 272 12.49 -5.94 -0.75
C GLY A 272 12.97 -4.49 -0.64
N ARG A 273 13.90 -4.25 0.28
CA ARG A 273 14.46 -2.92 0.53
C ARG A 273 15.96 -2.89 0.29
N SER A 274 16.46 -1.78 -0.24
CA SER A 274 17.90 -1.59 -0.48
C SER A 274 18.70 -1.47 0.83
N ASP A 275 18.06 -1.03 1.92
CA ASP A 275 18.66 -0.88 3.25
C ASP A 275 18.57 -2.13 4.14
N ASP A 276 17.80 -3.16 3.74
CA ASP A 276 17.69 -4.46 4.41
C ASP A 276 18.58 -5.53 3.75
N MET A 277 19.44 -5.15 2.82
CA MET A 277 20.30 -6.06 2.06
C MET A 277 21.34 -6.72 2.98
N ILE A 278 21.42 -8.04 2.91
CA ILE A 278 22.43 -8.86 3.60
C ILE A 278 23.52 -9.23 2.61
N ILE A 279 24.79 -8.93 2.92
CA ILE A 279 25.92 -9.40 2.12
C ILE A 279 26.43 -10.71 2.73
N PHE A 280 26.24 -11.81 2.00
CA PHE A 280 26.76 -13.10 2.42
C PHE A 280 27.75 -13.64 1.37
N ARG A 281 29.01 -13.80 1.74
CA ARG A 281 30.10 -14.29 0.87
C ARG A 281 30.22 -13.53 -0.46
N GLY A 282 29.99 -12.21 -0.43
CA GLY A 282 30.06 -11.35 -1.62
C GLY A 282 28.82 -11.38 -2.52
N VAL A 283 27.75 -12.03 -2.07
CA VAL A 283 26.45 -12.05 -2.76
C VAL A 283 25.47 -11.18 -1.98
N ASN A 284 24.79 -10.28 -2.68
CA ASN A 284 23.71 -9.45 -2.11
C ASN A 284 22.45 -10.29 -2.02
N ILE A 285 21.92 -10.46 -0.82
CA ILE A 285 20.69 -11.21 -0.54
C ILE A 285 19.69 -10.24 0.09
N TYR A 286 18.48 -10.24 -0.44
CA TYR A 286 17.36 -9.48 0.12
C TYR A 286 16.40 -10.44 0.85
N PRO A 287 15.82 -10.06 2.00
CA PRO A 287 14.90 -10.92 2.75
C PRO A 287 13.78 -11.51 1.89
N GLY A 288 13.22 -10.73 0.96
CA GLY A 288 12.20 -11.23 0.02
C GLY A 288 12.65 -12.42 -0.83
N GLN A 289 13.93 -12.50 -1.21
CA GLN A 289 14.45 -13.66 -1.95
C GLN A 289 14.50 -14.92 -1.09
N ILE A 290 14.75 -14.76 0.21
CA ILE A 290 14.69 -15.87 1.17
C ILE A 290 13.25 -16.37 1.26
N ALA A 291 12.28 -15.45 1.39
CA ALA A 291 10.86 -15.78 1.40
C ALA A 291 10.43 -16.54 0.13
N ASP A 292 10.86 -16.07 -1.04
CA ASP A 292 10.55 -16.72 -2.33
C ASP A 292 11.06 -18.17 -2.37
N VAL A 293 12.28 -18.42 -1.86
CA VAL A 293 12.83 -19.76 -1.78
C VAL A 293 12.08 -20.62 -0.78
N LEU A 294 11.80 -20.12 0.43
CA LEU A 294 11.07 -20.86 1.47
C LEU A 294 9.65 -21.24 1.00
N ASN A 295 8.99 -20.38 0.25
CA ASN A 295 7.67 -20.63 -0.32
C ASN A 295 7.63 -21.80 -1.36
N LEU A 296 8.77 -22.23 -1.87
CA LEU A 296 8.86 -23.42 -2.72
C LEU A 296 8.70 -24.73 -1.94
N TYR A 297 8.84 -24.68 -0.62
CA TYR A 297 8.77 -25.87 0.24
C TYR A 297 7.42 -25.92 0.97
N PRO A 298 6.55 -26.92 0.68
CA PRO A 298 5.20 -27.00 1.25
C PRO A 298 5.16 -27.13 2.77
N ASP A 299 6.23 -27.69 3.35
CA ASP A 299 6.35 -27.98 4.79
C ASP A 299 6.93 -26.81 5.60
N VAL A 300 7.31 -25.73 4.94
CA VAL A 300 7.85 -24.52 5.58
C VAL A 300 6.73 -23.49 5.71
N GLY A 301 6.51 -23.01 6.94
CA GLY A 301 5.56 -21.91 7.18
C GLY A 301 6.00 -20.61 6.48
N GLY A 302 5.05 -19.75 6.17
CA GLY A 302 5.32 -18.45 5.53
C GLY A 302 5.95 -17.40 6.45
N GLU A 303 6.10 -17.70 7.74
CA GLU A 303 6.76 -16.82 8.73
C GLU A 303 8.15 -17.37 9.06
N TYR A 304 9.15 -16.49 9.03
CA TYR A 304 10.52 -16.78 9.43
C TYR A 304 11.11 -15.55 10.15
N HIS A 305 12.00 -15.81 11.08
CA HIS A 305 12.69 -14.80 11.89
C HIS A 305 14.20 -14.88 11.70
#